data_18d673018692d2d891316e714d89f682
#
_entry.id   18d673018692d2d891316e714d89f682
#
_cell.length_a   1.000
_cell.length_b   1.000
_cell.length_c   1.000
_cell.angle_alpha   90.00
_cell.angle_beta   90.00
_cell.angle_gamma   90.00
#
_symmetry.space_group_name_H-M   'P 1'
#
loop_
_entity.id
_entity.type
_entity.pdbx_description
1 polymer ?
#
loop_
_entity_poly.entity_id
_entity_poly.type
_entity_poly.pdbx_seq_one_letter_code
_entity_poly.pdbx_strand_id
1 'polypeptide(L)'
;LKPVRAKFIFTRPKSRRYTEKFNCLPLWEWFDVIVLEENKRHGKDSKWTQILNRIRLGQHTADDMKVLDSRKIEHFPNVDFKSAVHAFYTNFEVQQYNDEKLTALSTRLYNIKASIKAPYGYSVQFKPHGTIEDTNFLRVLKIKVGSRVKMIYNVDIADNLINGSLGTVTDIITDAQENVTAIIVDFDNPNAGQEQMQRCTSLSGAKGCPVFRIITEFQLPFKDHSKRKHNASAKISQFPLRLSWASTAHGLQGSTVEKGSNMVIHGHKNIPPAMIYVMLGRCQDIDNIFLQNIDYDKIQCEKAALKENSSLEHRSIVSLKLAGTNDIFFVNVRSLDCHFEDLLCDLEAKKSSCICLVETWIEESQNVSFSWPGKNFYHCSKGRGNGCAIFESSNLTNNHPFLKFATDKIQICSLRIHPIFQVILVYISKKCDLNEVVNIIMDITDNLEQGVQPLILGDFNFNATECNAVTKYFAGKQFVQLVHQPTHIEGRIIDHCYVHYNVKELIDLRTLFCYYTDHARLLLRIKS
;
A
#
# COMPACT_ATOMS: atom_id res chain seq x y z
N LEU A 1 7.00 1.75 -12.75
CA LEU A 1 7.84 2.77 -13.39
C LEU A 1 8.36 3.78 -12.37
N LYS A 2 9.63 4.16 -12.46
CA LYS A 2 10.21 5.22 -11.65
C LYS A 2 9.69 6.58 -12.13
N PRO A 3 9.13 7.42 -11.26
CA PRO A 3 8.76 8.78 -11.65
C PRO A 3 9.97 9.58 -12.14
N VAL A 4 9.75 10.50 -13.07
CA VAL A 4 10.81 11.35 -13.61
C VAL A 4 11.48 12.13 -12.47
N ARG A 5 12.83 12.08 -12.40
CA ARG A 5 13.66 12.71 -11.36
C ARG A 5 13.48 12.17 -9.93
N ALA A 6 12.73 11.10 -9.72
CA ALA A 6 12.60 10.47 -8.41
C ALA A 6 13.63 9.34 -8.21
N LYS A 7 13.89 8.99 -6.95
CA LYS A 7 14.62 7.77 -6.58
C LYS A 7 13.65 6.61 -6.46
N PHE A 8 14.14 5.38 -6.61
CA PHE A 8 13.32 4.23 -6.25
C PHE A 8 12.99 4.25 -4.77
N ILE A 9 11.80 3.78 -4.42
CA ILE A 9 11.32 3.71 -3.04
C ILE A 9 12.24 2.87 -2.14
N PHE A 10 12.89 1.86 -2.72
CA PHE A 10 13.87 1.00 -2.06
C PHE A 10 15.31 1.56 -2.05
N THR A 11 15.53 2.78 -2.56
CA THR A 11 16.87 3.41 -2.53
C THR A 11 17.22 3.81 -1.10
N ARG A 12 18.26 3.20 -0.55
CA ARG A 12 18.76 3.54 0.80
C ARG A 12 19.17 5.02 0.88
N PRO A 13 18.78 5.73 1.94
CA PRO A 13 19.24 7.10 2.17
C PRO A 13 20.77 7.13 2.27
N LYS A 14 21.42 8.07 1.57
CA LYS A 14 22.88 8.26 1.65
C LYS A 14 23.35 8.91 2.96
N SER A 15 22.43 9.43 3.77
CA SER A 15 22.75 10.16 5.00
C SER A 15 22.94 9.19 6.16
N ARG A 16 24.17 9.07 6.67
CA ARG A 16 24.48 8.40 7.94
C ARG A 16 23.60 8.89 9.09
N ARG A 17 23.22 10.17 9.10
CA ARG A 17 22.37 10.76 10.15
C ARG A 17 21.01 10.07 10.32
N TYR A 18 20.44 9.51 9.26
CA TYR A 18 19.14 8.81 9.37
C TYR A 18 19.29 7.42 9.96
N THR A 19 20.30 6.66 9.53
CA THR A 19 20.60 5.32 10.06
C THR A 19 21.23 5.38 11.45
N GLU A 20 22.07 6.37 11.75
CA GLU A 20 22.69 6.58 13.06
C GLU A 20 21.71 7.10 14.11
N LYS A 21 20.73 7.94 13.72
CA LYS A 21 19.74 8.51 14.64
C LYS A 21 18.68 7.51 15.08
N PHE A 22 18.34 6.55 14.23
CA PHE A 22 17.25 5.59 14.50
C PHE A 22 17.73 4.15 14.63
N ASN A 23 19.00 3.87 14.31
CA ASN A 23 19.62 2.54 14.30
C ASN A 23 18.70 1.42 13.76
N CYS A 24 17.81 1.79 12.83
CA CYS A 24 16.79 0.93 12.28
C CYS A 24 17.00 0.68 10.79
N LEU A 25 16.50 -0.44 10.31
CA LEU A 25 16.45 -0.75 8.89
C LEU A 25 15.62 0.30 8.13
N PRO A 26 15.94 0.59 6.86
CA PRO A 26 15.09 1.44 6.02
C PRO A 26 13.65 0.93 6.00
N LEU A 27 12.67 1.83 6.03
CA LEU A 27 11.23 1.47 6.02
C LEU A 27 10.87 0.43 4.94
N TRP A 28 11.54 0.46 3.80
CA TRP A 28 11.33 -0.53 2.73
C TRP A 28 11.65 -1.97 3.16
N GLU A 29 12.61 -2.17 4.04
CA GLU A 29 13.01 -3.50 4.51
C GLU A 29 12.03 -4.08 5.55
N TRP A 30 11.03 -3.30 5.98
CA TRP A 30 10.00 -3.68 6.94
C TRP A 30 8.71 -4.18 6.28
N PHE A 31 8.58 -4.00 4.96
CA PHE A 31 7.44 -4.51 4.22
C PHE A 31 7.59 -6.00 3.94
N ASP A 32 6.55 -6.74 4.24
CA ASP A 32 6.40 -8.11 3.76
C ASP A 32 6.04 -8.13 2.28
N VAL A 33 6.44 -9.19 1.60
CA VAL A 33 6.22 -9.36 0.16
C VAL A 33 5.27 -10.51 -0.09
N ILE A 34 4.19 -10.23 -0.79
CA ILE A 34 3.25 -11.24 -1.30
C ILE A 34 3.34 -11.24 -2.81
N VAL A 35 3.71 -12.38 -3.39
CA VAL A 35 3.76 -12.57 -4.84
C VAL A 35 2.42 -13.14 -5.29
N LEU A 36 1.71 -12.37 -6.14
CA LEU A 36 0.51 -12.85 -6.82
C LEU A 36 0.91 -13.62 -8.07
N GLU A 37 0.60 -14.91 -8.11
CA GLU A 37 1.01 -15.79 -9.21
C GLU A 37 0.02 -15.78 -10.38
N GLU A 38 -1.24 -15.52 -10.12
CA GLU A 38 -2.28 -15.56 -11.15
C GLU A 38 -2.39 -14.25 -11.92
N ASN A 39 -2.19 -14.31 -13.23
CA ASN A 39 -2.38 -13.16 -14.12
C ASN A 39 -3.83 -13.13 -14.65
N LYS A 40 -4.69 -12.30 -14.05
CA LYS A 40 -6.10 -12.16 -14.45
C LYS A 40 -6.30 -11.47 -15.81
N ARG A 41 -5.30 -10.71 -16.29
CA ARG A 41 -5.44 -9.97 -17.56
C ARG A 41 -5.18 -10.84 -18.79
N HIS A 42 -4.14 -11.67 -18.76
CA HIS A 42 -3.66 -12.41 -19.95
C HIS A 42 -3.90 -13.91 -19.87
N GLY A 43 -4.47 -14.42 -18.74
CA GLY A 43 -4.52 -15.85 -18.45
C GLY A 43 -3.17 -16.43 -18.00
N LYS A 44 -3.22 -17.57 -17.29
CA LYS A 44 -2.04 -18.10 -16.57
C LYS A 44 -0.93 -18.57 -17.51
N ASP A 45 -1.28 -19.19 -18.65
CA ASP A 45 -0.34 -19.92 -19.49
C ASP A 45 -0.34 -19.50 -20.98
N SER A 46 -0.84 -18.30 -21.28
CA SER A 46 -0.82 -17.83 -22.66
C SER A 46 0.62 -17.60 -23.16
N LYS A 47 0.89 -17.90 -24.42
CA LYS A 47 2.17 -17.59 -25.07
C LYS A 47 2.56 -16.12 -24.88
N TRP A 48 1.56 -15.22 -24.92
CA TRP A 48 1.77 -13.80 -24.69
C TRP A 48 2.23 -13.48 -23.27
N THR A 49 1.64 -14.11 -22.24
CA THR A 49 2.07 -13.97 -20.85
C THR A 49 3.53 -14.40 -20.66
N GLN A 50 3.94 -15.49 -21.31
CA GLN A 50 5.31 -15.97 -21.22
C GLN A 50 6.30 -14.98 -21.86
N ILE A 51 5.97 -14.42 -23.03
CA ILE A 51 6.77 -13.37 -23.69
C ILE A 51 6.88 -12.13 -22.78
N LEU A 52 5.78 -11.65 -22.25
CA LEU A 52 5.76 -10.48 -21.34
C LEU A 52 6.61 -10.71 -20.09
N ASN A 53 6.57 -11.91 -19.50
CA ASN A 53 7.38 -12.24 -18.33
C ASN A 53 8.88 -12.23 -18.66
N ARG A 54 9.29 -12.75 -19.82
CA ARG A 54 10.69 -12.67 -20.26
C ARG A 54 11.13 -11.23 -20.53
N ILE A 55 10.28 -10.42 -21.17
CA ILE A 55 10.56 -9.00 -21.40
C ILE A 55 10.69 -8.26 -20.04
N ARG A 56 9.81 -8.54 -19.08
CA ARG A 56 9.85 -7.94 -17.73
C ARG A 56 11.19 -8.16 -17.03
N LEU A 57 11.75 -9.36 -17.21
CA LEU A 57 13.01 -9.77 -16.59
C LEU A 57 14.25 -9.45 -17.45
N GLY A 58 14.07 -8.90 -18.69
CA GLY A 58 15.16 -8.67 -19.63
C GLY A 58 15.76 -9.98 -20.21
N GLN A 59 14.98 -11.05 -20.21
CA GLN A 59 15.35 -12.40 -20.67
C GLN A 59 14.64 -12.78 -21.97
N HIS A 60 14.16 -11.78 -22.73
CA HIS A 60 13.51 -12.02 -24.01
C HIS A 60 14.45 -12.65 -25.02
N THR A 61 13.90 -13.54 -25.84
CA THR A 61 14.64 -14.31 -26.85
C THR A 61 14.54 -13.65 -28.23
N ALA A 62 15.37 -14.11 -29.17
CA ALA A 62 15.25 -13.68 -30.57
C ALA A 62 13.91 -14.06 -31.20
N ASP A 63 13.27 -15.15 -30.75
CA ASP A 63 11.96 -15.54 -31.23
C ASP A 63 10.84 -14.65 -30.65
N ASP A 64 10.98 -14.18 -29.40
CA ASP A 64 10.07 -13.17 -28.86
C ASP A 64 10.13 -11.87 -29.68
N MET A 65 11.33 -11.48 -30.09
CA MET A 65 11.51 -10.29 -30.94
C MET A 65 10.91 -10.47 -32.33
N LYS A 66 10.99 -11.66 -32.94
CA LYS A 66 10.29 -11.96 -34.21
C LYS A 66 8.78 -11.84 -34.06
N VAL A 67 8.22 -12.30 -32.92
CA VAL A 67 6.79 -12.14 -32.65
C VAL A 67 6.41 -10.66 -32.54
N LEU A 68 7.19 -9.83 -31.87
CA LEU A 68 6.97 -8.38 -31.84
C LEU A 68 7.15 -7.73 -33.20
N ASP A 69 8.16 -8.15 -33.97
CA ASP A 69 8.43 -7.64 -35.33
C ASP A 69 7.26 -7.90 -36.28
N SER A 70 6.62 -9.05 -36.18
CA SER A 70 5.42 -9.36 -36.96
C SER A 70 4.23 -8.43 -36.67
N ARG A 71 4.29 -7.65 -35.60
CA ARG A 71 3.24 -6.70 -35.20
C ARG A 71 3.51 -5.26 -35.63
N LYS A 72 4.50 -5.02 -36.48
CA LYS A 72 4.74 -3.71 -37.07
C LYS A 72 3.58 -3.25 -37.94
N ILE A 73 3.19 -1.98 -37.80
CA ILE A 73 2.03 -1.42 -38.48
C ILE A 73 2.18 -1.50 -40.03
N GLU A 74 3.41 -1.49 -40.52
CA GLU A 74 3.73 -1.61 -41.95
C GLU A 74 3.26 -2.93 -42.56
N HIS A 75 3.12 -3.99 -41.74
CA HIS A 75 2.61 -5.29 -42.18
C HIS A 75 1.08 -5.33 -42.27
N PHE A 76 0.37 -4.26 -41.86
CA PHE A 76 -1.09 -4.19 -41.81
C PHE A 76 -1.66 -2.98 -42.56
N PRO A 77 -1.37 -2.81 -43.85
CA PRO A 77 -1.76 -1.62 -44.61
C PRO A 77 -3.28 -1.42 -44.75
N ASN A 78 -4.06 -2.50 -44.57
CA ASN A 78 -5.52 -2.48 -44.71
C ASN A 78 -6.26 -2.30 -43.37
N VAL A 79 -5.53 -2.16 -42.22
CA VAL A 79 -6.15 -1.98 -40.91
C VAL A 79 -6.33 -0.48 -40.62
N ASP A 80 -7.56 -0.08 -40.30
CA ASP A 80 -7.82 1.30 -39.86
C ASP A 80 -7.54 1.43 -38.35
N PHE A 81 -6.51 2.20 -38.02
CA PHE A 81 -6.11 2.48 -36.64
C PHE A 81 -6.77 3.74 -36.05
N LYS A 82 -7.79 4.34 -36.71
CA LYS A 82 -8.42 5.57 -36.21
C LYS A 82 -9.11 5.39 -34.86
N SER A 83 -9.64 4.20 -34.60
CA SER A 83 -10.30 3.84 -33.35
C SER A 83 -9.33 3.22 -32.33
N ALA A 84 -8.08 2.93 -32.70
CA ALA A 84 -7.08 2.34 -31.80
C ALA A 84 -6.68 3.31 -30.67
N VAL A 85 -6.26 2.76 -29.55
CA VAL A 85 -5.60 3.52 -28.48
C VAL A 85 -4.13 3.73 -28.86
N HIS A 86 -3.70 4.99 -28.99
CA HIS A 86 -2.30 5.31 -29.32
C HIS A 86 -1.50 5.60 -28.04
N ALA A 87 -0.41 4.85 -27.82
CA ALA A 87 0.47 4.98 -26.69
C ALA A 87 1.78 5.65 -27.05
N PHE A 88 2.08 6.78 -26.42
CA PHE A 88 3.31 7.54 -26.61
C PHE A 88 4.14 7.61 -25.33
N TYR A 89 5.40 8.02 -25.48
CA TYR A 89 6.27 8.23 -24.34
C TYR A 89 6.06 9.60 -23.68
N THR A 90 5.89 10.68 -24.46
CA THR A 90 5.85 12.06 -23.95
C THR A 90 4.44 12.65 -23.98
N ASN A 91 4.16 13.56 -23.04
CA ASN A 91 2.92 14.35 -23.07
C ASN A 91 2.83 15.25 -24.31
N PHE A 92 3.96 15.68 -24.87
CA PHE A 92 4.01 16.50 -26.07
C PHE A 92 3.46 15.74 -27.29
N GLU A 93 3.94 14.50 -27.51
CA GLU A 93 3.46 13.64 -28.59
C GLU A 93 1.96 13.32 -28.45
N VAL A 94 1.52 13.01 -27.22
CA VAL A 94 0.09 12.80 -26.93
C VAL A 94 -0.74 14.03 -27.28
N GLN A 95 -0.28 15.21 -26.89
CA GLN A 95 -0.98 16.46 -27.17
C GLN A 95 -1.06 16.72 -28.68
N GLN A 96 0.08 16.61 -29.37
CA GLN A 96 0.14 16.78 -30.83
C GLN A 96 -0.84 15.85 -31.55
N TYR A 97 -0.81 14.55 -31.22
CA TYR A 97 -1.70 13.57 -31.83
C TYR A 97 -3.18 13.85 -31.56
N ASN A 98 -3.52 14.20 -30.32
CA ASN A 98 -4.91 14.54 -29.97
C ASN A 98 -5.37 15.83 -30.65
N ASP A 99 -4.50 16.85 -30.79
CA ASP A 99 -4.81 18.10 -31.49
C ASP A 99 -4.99 17.87 -33.01
N GLU A 100 -4.19 17.00 -33.64
CA GLU A 100 -4.35 16.58 -35.04
C GLU A 100 -5.69 15.87 -35.25
N LYS A 101 -6.05 14.91 -34.39
CA LYS A 101 -7.33 14.21 -34.44
C LYS A 101 -8.51 15.14 -34.22
N LEU A 102 -8.41 16.06 -33.26
CA LEU A 102 -9.45 17.08 -33.01
C LEU A 102 -9.63 18.00 -34.22
N THR A 103 -8.53 18.40 -34.86
CA THR A 103 -8.56 19.26 -36.05
C THR A 103 -9.22 18.56 -37.22
N ALA A 104 -8.99 17.27 -37.41
CA ALA A 104 -9.56 16.46 -38.48
C ALA A 104 -11.09 16.29 -38.39
N LEU A 105 -11.70 16.51 -37.22
CA LEU A 105 -13.17 16.52 -37.11
C LEU A 105 -13.75 17.77 -37.74
N SER A 106 -14.82 17.61 -38.56
CA SER A 106 -15.51 18.71 -39.26
C SER A 106 -16.50 19.48 -38.38
N THR A 107 -16.81 18.99 -37.17
CA THR A 107 -17.81 19.57 -36.26
C THR A 107 -17.31 20.85 -35.60
N ARG A 108 -18.23 21.65 -35.01
CA ARG A 108 -17.93 22.91 -34.31
C ARG A 108 -16.96 22.69 -33.14
N LEU A 109 -15.94 23.56 -33.03
CA LEU A 109 -15.00 23.58 -31.92
C LEU A 109 -15.55 24.42 -30.78
N TYR A 110 -15.57 23.84 -29.58
CA TYR A 110 -15.86 24.52 -28.32
C TYR A 110 -14.59 24.70 -27.50
N ASN A 111 -14.33 25.94 -27.01
CA ASN A 111 -13.21 26.30 -26.16
C ASN A 111 -13.73 26.62 -24.78
N ILE A 112 -13.74 25.65 -23.89
CA ILE A 112 -14.39 25.72 -22.59
C ILE A 112 -13.36 26.11 -21.52
N LYS A 113 -13.43 27.37 -21.03
CA LYS A 113 -12.53 27.90 -20.02
C LYS A 113 -12.90 27.37 -18.63
N ALA A 114 -11.90 27.02 -17.84
CA ALA A 114 -12.06 26.75 -16.40
C ALA A 114 -12.39 28.05 -15.65
N SER A 115 -13.32 27.98 -14.70
CA SER A 115 -13.52 29.04 -13.72
C SER A 115 -12.68 28.72 -12.49
N ILE A 116 -11.77 29.64 -12.12
CA ILE A 116 -10.85 29.44 -11.01
C ILE A 116 -11.06 30.56 -10.00
N LYS A 117 -11.34 30.20 -8.74
CA LYS A 117 -11.45 31.13 -7.61
C LYS A 117 -10.29 30.85 -6.66
N ALA A 118 -9.30 31.73 -6.65
CA ALA A 118 -8.16 31.71 -5.74
C ALA A 118 -8.27 32.86 -4.72
N PRO A 119 -7.72 32.73 -3.52
CA PRO A 119 -7.62 33.85 -2.58
C PRO A 119 -6.79 35.00 -3.14
N TYR A 120 -7.07 36.20 -2.65
CA TYR A 120 -6.34 37.41 -3.07
C TYR A 120 -4.84 37.27 -2.84
N GLY A 121 -4.04 37.66 -3.83
CA GLY A 121 -2.57 37.59 -3.78
C GLY A 121 -1.96 36.24 -4.18
N TYR A 122 -2.78 35.22 -4.46
CA TYR A 122 -2.30 33.92 -4.95
C TYR A 122 -2.43 33.81 -6.46
N SER A 123 -1.36 33.30 -7.11
CA SER A 123 -1.35 33.06 -8.56
C SER A 123 -1.42 31.56 -8.84
N VAL A 124 -2.28 31.18 -9.79
CA VAL A 124 -2.38 29.81 -10.27
C VAL A 124 -1.31 29.54 -11.31
N GLN A 125 -0.52 28.50 -11.10
CA GLN A 125 0.52 28.08 -12.03
C GLN A 125 -0.05 27.10 -13.07
N PHE A 126 0.51 27.11 -14.26
CA PHE A 126 0.11 26.24 -15.37
C PHE A 126 1.32 25.47 -15.91
N LYS A 127 1.14 24.19 -16.16
CA LYS A 127 2.11 23.38 -16.90
C LYS A 127 2.15 23.81 -18.37
N PRO A 128 3.24 23.53 -19.12
CA PRO A 128 3.40 24.00 -20.50
C PRO A 128 2.22 23.68 -21.45
N HIS A 129 1.52 22.59 -21.20
CA HIS A 129 0.34 22.15 -21.99
C HIS A 129 -1.01 22.63 -21.43
N GLY A 130 -1.00 23.66 -20.58
CA GLY A 130 -2.22 24.30 -20.08
C GLY A 130 -2.95 23.54 -18.98
N THR A 131 -2.37 22.48 -18.43
CA THR A 131 -2.89 21.83 -17.21
C THR A 131 -2.62 22.72 -16.01
N ILE A 132 -3.62 22.88 -15.15
CA ILE A 132 -3.47 23.60 -13.90
C ILE A 132 -2.59 22.76 -12.97
N GLU A 133 -1.52 23.38 -12.42
CA GLU A 133 -0.57 22.68 -11.54
C GLU A 133 -1.30 22.08 -10.35
N ASP A 134 -0.81 20.93 -9.86
CA ASP A 134 -1.42 20.11 -8.81
C ASP A 134 -2.84 19.61 -9.06
N THR A 135 -3.33 19.75 -10.31
CA THR A 135 -4.58 19.19 -10.75
C THR A 135 -4.42 18.43 -12.07
N ASN A 136 -5.47 17.71 -12.50
CA ASN A 136 -5.57 17.12 -13.84
C ASN A 136 -6.41 17.98 -14.80
N PHE A 137 -6.91 19.14 -14.38
CA PHE A 137 -7.79 19.98 -15.19
C PHE A 137 -7.02 20.87 -16.16
N LEU A 138 -7.62 21.06 -17.34
CA LEU A 138 -7.11 22.00 -18.33
C LEU A 138 -7.69 23.40 -18.07
N ARG A 139 -6.85 24.44 -18.24
CA ARG A 139 -7.31 25.83 -18.26
C ARG A 139 -8.37 26.05 -19.34
N VAL A 140 -8.17 25.46 -20.52
CA VAL A 140 -9.13 25.49 -21.62
C VAL A 140 -9.28 24.07 -22.14
N LEU A 141 -10.47 23.51 -22.03
CA LEU A 141 -10.84 22.25 -22.66
C LEU A 141 -11.31 22.55 -24.09
N LYS A 142 -10.58 22.05 -25.07
CA LYS A 142 -10.98 22.10 -26.50
C LYS A 142 -11.67 20.80 -26.85
N ILE A 143 -12.88 20.87 -27.41
CA ILE A 143 -13.67 19.68 -27.66
C ILE A 143 -14.60 19.90 -28.85
N LYS A 144 -14.93 18.84 -29.58
CA LYS A 144 -15.91 18.78 -30.69
C LYS A 144 -16.80 17.55 -30.48
N VAL A 145 -17.98 17.55 -31.10
CA VAL A 145 -18.77 16.32 -31.29
C VAL A 145 -17.92 15.33 -32.09
N GLY A 146 -17.88 14.07 -31.68
CA GLY A 146 -16.98 13.04 -32.22
C GLY A 146 -15.63 12.95 -31.52
N SER A 147 -15.33 13.83 -30.54
CA SER A 147 -14.09 13.75 -29.77
C SER A 147 -14.04 12.51 -28.92
N ARG A 148 -12.90 11.80 -28.97
CA ARG A 148 -12.58 10.73 -28.03
C ARG A 148 -12.09 11.33 -26.73
N VAL A 149 -12.72 10.95 -25.61
CA VAL A 149 -12.45 11.55 -24.30
C VAL A 149 -12.27 10.50 -23.22
N LYS A 150 -11.63 10.92 -22.13
CA LYS A 150 -11.59 10.16 -20.87
C LYS A 150 -11.98 11.03 -19.68
N MET A 151 -12.60 10.42 -18.68
CA MET A 151 -12.78 11.02 -17.37
C MET A 151 -11.44 11.20 -16.67
N ILE A 152 -11.25 12.33 -15.98
CA ILE A 152 -10.04 12.62 -15.21
C ILE A 152 -10.31 12.77 -13.71
N TYR A 153 -11.52 12.46 -13.28
CA TYR A 153 -11.99 12.57 -11.90
C TYR A 153 -13.04 11.50 -11.61
N ASN A 154 -13.09 11.00 -10.36
CA ASN A 154 -14.16 10.10 -9.92
C ASN A 154 -15.39 10.95 -9.57
N VAL A 155 -16.36 10.98 -10.46
CA VAL A 155 -17.61 11.74 -10.27
C VAL A 155 -18.62 10.91 -9.48
N ASP A 156 -18.84 9.67 -9.90
CA ASP A 156 -19.70 8.70 -9.23
C ASP A 156 -19.14 7.29 -9.43
N ILE A 157 -18.65 6.70 -8.33
CA ILE A 157 -18.02 5.37 -8.36
C ILE A 157 -19.09 4.28 -8.55
N ALA A 158 -20.28 4.46 -7.98
CA ALA A 158 -21.37 3.49 -8.07
C ALA A 158 -21.90 3.41 -9.50
N ASP A 159 -21.99 4.55 -10.19
CA ASP A 159 -22.44 4.66 -11.58
C ASP A 159 -21.28 4.51 -12.60
N ASN A 160 -20.11 4.03 -12.20
CA ASN A 160 -18.93 3.81 -13.04
C ASN A 160 -18.41 5.08 -13.76
N LEU A 161 -18.75 6.29 -13.29
CA LEU A 161 -18.20 7.56 -13.75
C LEU A 161 -16.88 7.86 -13.04
N ILE A 162 -15.87 7.08 -13.35
CA ILE A 162 -14.57 7.07 -12.65
C ILE A 162 -13.43 7.58 -13.53
N ASN A 163 -12.36 7.99 -12.87
CA ASN A 163 -11.13 8.41 -13.56
C ASN A 163 -10.60 7.27 -14.46
N GLY A 164 -10.40 7.58 -15.75
CA GLY A 164 -9.98 6.62 -16.76
C GLY A 164 -11.10 6.09 -17.65
N SER A 165 -12.39 6.26 -17.30
CA SER A 165 -13.51 5.87 -18.16
C SER A 165 -13.43 6.57 -19.50
N LEU A 166 -13.41 5.79 -20.59
CA LEU A 166 -13.27 6.24 -21.98
C LEU A 166 -14.65 6.34 -22.64
N GLY A 167 -14.79 7.29 -23.58
CA GLY A 167 -16.02 7.43 -24.35
C GLY A 167 -15.86 8.39 -25.54
N THR A 168 -16.91 8.53 -26.31
CA THR A 168 -16.96 9.45 -27.45
C THR A 168 -18.04 10.51 -27.24
N VAL A 169 -17.72 11.76 -27.52
CA VAL A 169 -18.67 12.87 -27.40
C VAL A 169 -19.71 12.76 -28.52
N THR A 170 -20.96 12.59 -28.14
CA THR A 170 -22.10 12.48 -29.10
C THR A 170 -22.85 13.79 -29.30
N ASP A 171 -22.86 14.64 -28.25
CA ASP A 171 -23.49 15.96 -28.32
C ASP A 171 -22.90 16.95 -27.32
N ILE A 172 -23.13 18.25 -27.51
CA ILE A 172 -22.68 19.34 -26.62
C ILE A 172 -23.84 20.32 -26.43
N ILE A 173 -24.39 20.37 -25.23
CA ILE A 173 -25.52 21.19 -24.86
C ILE A 173 -25.05 22.57 -24.41
N THR A 174 -25.70 23.63 -24.95
CA THR A 174 -25.41 25.02 -24.63
C THR A 174 -26.67 25.73 -24.10
N ASP A 175 -26.45 26.75 -23.27
CA ASP A 175 -27.50 27.69 -22.86
C ASP A 175 -27.78 28.74 -23.98
N ALA A 176 -28.73 29.65 -23.70
CA ALA A 176 -29.10 30.74 -24.61
C ALA A 176 -27.95 31.74 -24.88
N GLN A 177 -26.91 31.74 -24.04
CA GLN A 177 -25.70 32.55 -24.17
C GLN A 177 -24.52 31.77 -24.79
N GLU A 178 -24.78 30.61 -25.39
CA GLU A 178 -23.81 29.70 -25.99
C GLU A 178 -22.76 29.11 -25.01
N ASN A 179 -22.98 29.19 -23.69
CA ASN A 179 -22.11 28.52 -22.73
C ASN A 179 -22.43 27.03 -22.68
N VAL A 180 -21.40 26.19 -22.68
CA VAL A 180 -21.58 24.75 -22.58
C VAL A 180 -22.02 24.39 -21.15
N THR A 181 -23.20 23.78 -21.06
CA THR A 181 -23.84 23.33 -19.80
C THR A 181 -23.65 21.84 -19.54
N ALA A 182 -23.66 21.00 -20.60
CA ALA A 182 -23.40 19.57 -20.51
C ALA A 182 -22.66 19.07 -21.76
N ILE A 183 -21.86 18.02 -21.60
CA ILE A 183 -21.23 17.27 -22.69
C ILE A 183 -21.77 15.85 -22.63
N ILE A 184 -22.40 15.40 -23.71
CA ILE A 184 -22.97 14.06 -23.80
C ILE A 184 -21.88 13.10 -24.28
N VAL A 185 -21.63 12.05 -23.48
CA VAL A 185 -20.57 11.07 -23.77
C VAL A 185 -21.19 9.67 -23.85
N ASP A 186 -20.96 9.00 -24.95
CA ASP A 186 -21.21 7.56 -25.09
C ASP A 186 -19.98 6.82 -24.59
N PHE A 187 -20.09 6.27 -23.37
CA PHE A 187 -18.97 5.56 -22.72
C PHE A 187 -18.80 4.16 -23.27
N ASP A 188 -17.55 3.70 -23.40
CA ASP A 188 -17.22 2.34 -23.86
C ASP A 188 -17.76 1.27 -22.90
N ASN A 189 -17.75 1.55 -21.61
CA ASN A 189 -18.41 0.71 -20.62
C ASN A 189 -19.92 0.98 -20.62
N PRO A 190 -20.76 0.04 -21.07
CA PRO A 190 -22.21 0.23 -21.16
C PRO A 190 -22.89 0.44 -19.80
N ASN A 191 -22.21 0.13 -18.70
CA ASN A 191 -22.73 0.34 -17.36
C ASN A 191 -22.33 1.72 -16.78
N ALA A 192 -21.54 2.52 -17.50
CA ALA A 192 -21.14 3.84 -17.01
C ALA A 192 -22.21 4.90 -17.28
N GLY A 193 -22.61 5.63 -16.24
CA GLY A 193 -23.53 6.75 -16.34
C GLY A 193 -25.00 6.38 -16.49
N GLN A 194 -25.39 5.15 -16.18
CA GLN A 194 -26.78 4.69 -16.31
C GLN A 194 -27.73 5.43 -15.37
N GLU A 195 -27.35 5.57 -14.10
CA GLU A 195 -28.14 6.35 -13.13
C GLU A 195 -28.16 7.84 -13.48
N GLN A 196 -27.02 8.39 -13.93
CA GLN A 196 -26.92 9.78 -14.37
C GLN A 196 -27.86 10.08 -15.54
N MET A 197 -27.96 9.20 -16.53
CA MET A 197 -28.91 9.31 -17.65
C MET A 197 -30.36 9.29 -17.15
N GLN A 198 -30.70 8.42 -16.21
CA GLN A 198 -32.05 8.35 -15.64
C GLN A 198 -32.43 9.61 -14.87
N ARG A 199 -31.48 10.21 -14.14
CA ARG A 199 -31.70 11.47 -13.39
C ARG A 199 -31.89 12.68 -14.30
N CYS A 200 -31.38 12.62 -15.52
CA CYS A 200 -31.37 13.74 -16.48
C CYS A 200 -32.41 13.57 -17.62
N THR A 201 -33.65 13.26 -17.29
CA THR A 201 -34.75 13.00 -18.24
C THR A 201 -35.03 14.16 -19.22
N SER A 202 -34.71 15.40 -18.83
CA SER A 202 -34.80 16.55 -19.72
C SER A 202 -33.85 16.52 -20.92
N LEU A 203 -32.85 15.65 -20.88
CA LEU A 203 -31.88 15.40 -21.97
C LEU A 203 -32.09 14.03 -22.64
N SER A 204 -33.27 13.43 -22.47
CA SER A 204 -33.58 12.05 -22.85
C SER A 204 -33.55 11.75 -24.36
N GLY A 205 -33.39 12.76 -25.22
CA GLY A 205 -33.14 12.59 -26.65
C GLY A 205 -31.67 12.39 -27.04
N ALA A 206 -30.74 12.61 -26.13
CA ALA A 206 -29.31 12.49 -26.40
C ALA A 206 -28.83 11.03 -26.21
N LYS A 207 -28.06 10.54 -27.18
CA LYS A 207 -27.45 9.21 -27.10
C LYS A 207 -26.17 9.29 -26.27
N GLY A 208 -26.24 8.99 -24.96
CA GLY A 208 -25.10 8.96 -24.04
C GLY A 208 -25.37 9.63 -22.70
N CYS A 209 -24.39 9.56 -21.83
CA CYS A 209 -24.43 10.10 -20.46
C CYS A 209 -24.06 11.59 -20.44
N PRO A 210 -24.87 12.47 -19.84
CA PRO A 210 -24.52 13.88 -19.65
C PRO A 210 -23.44 14.05 -18.58
N VAL A 211 -22.32 14.63 -18.98
CA VAL A 211 -21.23 15.01 -18.08
C VAL A 211 -21.32 16.50 -17.80
N PHE A 212 -21.30 16.88 -16.54
CA PHE A 212 -21.39 18.27 -16.08
C PHE A 212 -20.06 18.80 -15.57
N ARG A 213 -19.98 20.13 -15.41
CA ARG A 213 -18.87 20.75 -14.70
C ARG A 213 -18.88 20.29 -13.24
N ILE A 214 -17.71 19.94 -12.72
CA ILE A 214 -17.53 19.71 -11.28
C ILE A 214 -16.80 20.88 -10.66
N ILE A 215 -16.99 21.05 -9.36
CA ILE A 215 -16.25 22.01 -8.52
C ILE A 215 -15.39 21.19 -7.58
N THR A 216 -14.08 21.42 -7.61
CA THR A 216 -13.15 20.77 -6.68
C THR A 216 -12.16 21.77 -6.12
N GLU A 217 -11.57 21.43 -4.98
CA GLU A 217 -10.56 22.23 -4.32
C GLU A 217 -9.16 21.69 -4.61
N PHE A 218 -8.19 22.58 -4.69
CA PHE A 218 -6.78 22.25 -4.80
C PHE A 218 -5.92 23.23 -4.01
N GLN A 219 -4.72 22.79 -3.63
CA GLN A 219 -3.82 23.59 -2.81
C GLN A 219 -2.90 24.44 -3.67
N LEU A 220 -2.84 25.73 -3.38
CA LEU A 220 -1.88 26.65 -3.98
C LEU A 220 -0.71 26.86 -3.03
N PRO A 221 0.50 26.41 -3.38
CA PRO A 221 1.68 26.66 -2.56
C PRO A 221 2.05 28.15 -2.65
N PHE A 222 2.21 28.79 -1.51
CA PHE A 222 2.66 30.16 -1.38
C PHE A 222 3.88 30.25 -0.45
N LYS A 223 4.82 31.11 -0.78
CA LYS A 223 5.93 31.47 0.11
C LYS A 223 5.73 32.91 0.54
N ASP A 224 5.62 33.14 1.84
CA ASP A 224 5.59 34.48 2.40
C ASP A 224 6.97 35.19 2.28
N HIS A 225 7.04 36.45 2.65
CA HIS A 225 8.29 37.23 2.64
C HIS A 225 9.38 36.61 3.54
N SER A 226 9.01 35.79 4.53
CA SER A 226 9.92 35.02 5.39
C SER A 226 10.31 33.66 4.83
N LYS A 227 9.96 33.34 3.55
CA LYS A 227 10.16 32.07 2.86
C LYS A 227 9.44 30.86 3.51
N ARG A 228 8.50 31.10 4.44
CA ARG A 228 7.66 30.03 4.99
C ARG A 228 6.65 29.60 3.94
N LYS A 229 6.49 28.28 3.80
CA LYS A 229 5.49 27.68 2.90
C LYS A 229 4.14 27.72 3.58
N HIS A 230 3.18 28.36 2.94
CA HIS A 230 1.78 28.33 3.29
C HIS A 230 0.99 27.72 2.12
N ASN A 231 -0.08 27.01 2.42
CA ASN A 231 -1.01 26.50 1.42
C ASN A 231 -2.33 27.26 1.55
N ALA A 232 -2.87 27.71 0.43
CA ALA A 232 -4.20 28.25 0.35
C ALA A 232 -5.07 27.35 -0.50
N SER A 233 -6.33 27.18 -0.12
CA SER A 233 -7.30 26.43 -0.92
C SER A 233 -7.86 27.31 -2.03
N ALA A 234 -7.82 26.82 -3.27
CA ALA A 234 -8.49 27.41 -4.42
C ALA A 234 -9.54 26.45 -4.98
N LYS A 235 -10.59 27.00 -5.59
CA LYS A 235 -11.65 26.21 -6.23
C LYS A 235 -11.55 26.31 -7.74
N ILE A 236 -11.70 25.19 -8.41
CA ILE A 236 -11.80 25.09 -9.86
C ILE A 236 -13.15 24.52 -10.26
N SER A 237 -13.78 25.11 -11.27
CA SER A 237 -14.95 24.56 -11.95
C SER A 237 -14.61 24.28 -13.42
N GLN A 238 -14.62 22.99 -13.80
CA GLN A 238 -14.36 22.54 -15.17
C GLN A 238 -15.03 21.19 -15.42
N PHE A 239 -15.21 20.82 -16.69
CA PHE A 239 -15.60 19.48 -17.09
C PHE A 239 -14.48 18.49 -16.76
N PRO A 240 -14.79 17.33 -16.14
CA PRO A 240 -13.79 16.35 -15.75
C PRO A 240 -13.36 15.47 -16.94
N LEU A 241 -13.10 16.08 -18.10
CA LEU A 241 -12.81 15.40 -19.35
C LEU A 241 -11.48 15.86 -19.95
N ARG A 242 -10.81 14.95 -20.66
CA ARG A 242 -9.66 15.23 -21.54
C ARG A 242 -9.78 14.44 -22.84
N LEU A 243 -9.20 14.96 -23.92
CA LEU A 243 -9.04 14.21 -25.16
C LEU A 243 -8.20 12.95 -24.92
N SER A 244 -8.58 11.84 -25.55
CA SER A 244 -7.99 10.53 -25.30
C SER A 244 -7.96 9.60 -26.52
N TRP A 245 -7.65 10.11 -27.71
CA TRP A 245 -7.20 9.26 -28.81
C TRP A 245 -5.81 8.68 -28.55
N ALA A 246 -5.00 9.42 -27.80
CA ALA A 246 -3.69 8.99 -27.36
C ALA A 246 -3.53 9.19 -25.85
N SER A 247 -2.62 8.38 -25.25
CA SER A 247 -2.24 8.49 -23.85
C SER A 247 -0.75 8.20 -23.68
N THR A 248 -0.15 8.69 -22.58
CA THR A 248 1.22 8.30 -22.24
C THR A 248 1.26 6.91 -21.61
N ALA A 249 2.41 6.24 -21.65
CA ALA A 249 2.63 4.98 -20.96
C ALA A 249 2.29 5.06 -19.45
N HIS A 250 2.61 6.18 -18.79
CA HIS A 250 2.22 6.43 -17.39
C HIS A 250 0.70 6.60 -17.25
N GLY A 251 0.05 7.27 -18.18
CA GLY A 251 -1.41 7.45 -18.20
C GLY A 251 -2.19 6.18 -18.46
N LEU A 252 -1.55 5.17 -19.07
CA LEU A 252 -2.11 3.83 -19.29
C LEU A 252 -1.83 2.88 -18.12
N GLN A 253 -0.97 3.26 -17.17
CA GLN A 253 -0.66 2.41 -16.03
C GLN A 253 -1.92 2.22 -15.16
N GLY A 254 -2.26 0.97 -14.85
CA GLY A 254 -3.50 0.63 -14.14
C GLY A 254 -4.70 0.36 -15.05
N SER A 255 -4.72 0.88 -16.28
CA SER A 255 -5.78 0.58 -17.24
C SER A 255 -5.54 -0.74 -18.02
N THR A 256 -6.57 -1.25 -18.65
CA THR A 256 -6.52 -2.37 -19.59
C THR A 256 -7.22 -1.93 -20.87
N VAL A 257 -6.62 -2.19 -22.03
CA VAL A 257 -7.28 -2.02 -23.32
C VAL A 257 -8.30 -3.15 -23.47
N GLU A 258 -9.54 -2.82 -23.78
CA GLU A 258 -10.61 -3.79 -23.87
C GLU A 258 -10.31 -4.88 -24.91
N LYS A 259 -10.85 -6.07 -24.66
CA LYS A 259 -10.70 -7.20 -25.58
C LYS A 259 -11.29 -6.86 -26.96
N GLY A 260 -10.48 -7.06 -27.99
CA GLY A 260 -10.86 -6.72 -29.36
C GLY A 260 -10.58 -5.27 -29.78
N SER A 261 -10.17 -4.39 -28.86
CA SER A 261 -9.72 -3.04 -29.20
C SER A 261 -8.24 -3.03 -29.55
N ASN A 262 -7.89 -2.34 -30.62
CA ASN A 262 -6.51 -2.22 -31.11
C ASN A 262 -5.73 -1.16 -30.31
N MET A 263 -4.44 -1.41 -30.14
CA MET A 263 -3.49 -0.47 -29.53
C MET A 263 -2.26 -0.31 -30.42
N VAL A 264 -1.89 0.94 -30.71
CA VAL A 264 -0.64 1.26 -31.40
C VAL A 264 0.36 1.84 -30.42
N ILE A 265 1.52 1.20 -30.30
CA ILE A 265 2.63 1.65 -29.46
C ILE A 265 3.65 2.37 -30.33
N HIS A 266 3.91 3.64 -30.02
CA HIS A 266 4.88 4.46 -30.74
C HIS A 266 6.24 4.44 -30.02
N GLY A 267 7.29 4.12 -30.77
CA GLY A 267 8.66 4.18 -30.29
C GLY A 267 9.14 5.63 -30.11
N HIS A 268 10.11 5.81 -29.22
CA HIS A 268 10.76 7.09 -28.99
C HIS A 268 12.24 6.88 -28.63
N LYS A 269 13.14 7.71 -29.20
CA LYS A 269 14.60 7.58 -29.02
C LYS A 269 15.08 7.61 -27.57
N ASN A 270 14.35 8.28 -26.68
CA ASN A 270 14.70 8.47 -25.27
C ASN A 270 13.77 7.67 -24.33
N ILE A 271 13.13 6.60 -24.83
CA ILE A 271 12.23 5.80 -24.00
C ILE A 271 13.01 5.08 -22.90
N PRO A 272 12.63 5.22 -21.62
CA PRO A 272 13.38 4.58 -20.53
C PRO A 272 13.15 3.07 -20.49
N PRO A 273 14.04 2.32 -19.82
CA PRO A 273 13.83 0.92 -19.54
C PRO A 273 12.46 0.63 -18.92
N ALA A 274 11.91 -0.55 -19.18
CA ALA A 274 10.60 -1.03 -18.74
C ALA A 274 9.37 -0.27 -19.27
N MET A 275 9.50 0.85 -19.95
CA MET A 275 8.35 1.63 -20.45
C MET A 275 7.59 0.88 -21.55
N ILE A 276 8.33 0.28 -22.49
CA ILE A 276 7.72 -0.53 -23.58
C ILE A 276 6.97 -1.73 -22.97
N TYR A 277 7.55 -2.42 -21.97
CA TYR A 277 6.88 -3.49 -21.25
C TYR A 277 5.53 -3.05 -20.66
N VAL A 278 5.49 -1.87 -20.04
CA VAL A 278 4.24 -1.36 -19.45
C VAL A 278 3.19 -1.13 -20.51
N MET A 279 3.55 -0.61 -21.67
CA MET A 279 2.61 -0.44 -22.78
C MET A 279 2.15 -1.78 -23.36
N LEU A 280 3.07 -2.69 -23.66
CA LEU A 280 2.75 -4.04 -24.15
C LEU A 280 1.79 -4.79 -23.21
N GLY A 281 2.00 -4.69 -21.91
CA GLY A 281 1.16 -5.33 -20.90
C GLY A 281 -0.23 -4.71 -20.72
N ARG A 282 -0.64 -3.74 -21.53
CA ARG A 282 -2.00 -3.14 -21.45
C ARG A 282 -3.05 -3.88 -22.26
N CYS A 283 -2.68 -4.57 -23.33
CA CYS A 283 -3.57 -5.40 -24.12
C CYS A 283 -3.60 -6.83 -23.61
N GLN A 284 -4.78 -7.44 -23.69
CA GLN A 284 -4.97 -8.83 -23.28
C GLN A 284 -4.35 -9.82 -24.28
N ASP A 285 -4.34 -9.44 -25.56
CA ASP A 285 -3.88 -10.28 -26.65
C ASP A 285 -2.84 -9.56 -27.50
N ILE A 286 -1.83 -10.28 -27.98
CA ILE A 286 -0.80 -9.78 -28.90
C ILE A 286 -1.40 -9.35 -30.25
N ASP A 287 -2.46 -10.01 -30.69
CA ASP A 287 -3.08 -9.73 -31.98
C ASP A 287 -3.72 -8.33 -32.08
N ASN A 288 -3.99 -7.72 -30.94
CA ASN A 288 -4.51 -6.36 -30.83
C ASN A 288 -3.41 -5.30 -30.59
N ILE A 289 -2.12 -5.71 -30.61
CA ILE A 289 -0.99 -4.80 -30.45
C ILE A 289 -0.35 -4.53 -31.81
N PHE A 290 -0.08 -3.26 -32.07
CA PHE A 290 0.64 -2.81 -33.25
C PHE A 290 1.79 -1.90 -32.86
N LEU A 291 2.91 -2.03 -33.55
CA LEU A 291 4.15 -1.32 -33.21
C LEU A 291 4.55 -0.36 -34.32
N GLN A 292 4.88 0.87 -33.95
CA GLN A 292 5.37 1.87 -34.87
C GLN A 292 6.70 2.45 -34.40
N ASN A 293 7.72 2.40 -35.23
CA ASN A 293 9.05 2.96 -34.95
C ASN A 293 9.67 2.48 -33.62
N ILE A 294 9.47 1.20 -33.27
CA ILE A 294 10.06 0.62 -32.05
C ILE A 294 11.53 0.29 -32.30
N ASP A 295 12.38 0.82 -31.43
CA ASP A 295 13.77 0.41 -31.27
C ASP A 295 13.82 -0.76 -30.26
N TYR A 296 14.10 -1.96 -30.73
CA TYR A 296 14.12 -3.17 -29.91
C TYR A 296 15.22 -3.16 -28.85
N ASP A 297 16.32 -2.44 -29.10
CA ASP A 297 17.41 -2.28 -28.12
C ASP A 297 16.96 -1.50 -26.87
N LYS A 298 15.83 -0.79 -26.96
CA LYS A 298 15.17 -0.09 -25.84
C LYS A 298 14.24 -1.00 -25.04
N ILE A 299 14.00 -2.23 -25.47
CA ILE A 299 13.26 -3.22 -24.68
C ILE A 299 14.19 -3.74 -23.59
N GLN A 300 14.35 -2.97 -22.55
CA GLN A 300 15.26 -3.24 -21.44
C GLN A 300 14.49 -3.19 -20.11
N CYS A 301 15.02 -3.91 -19.13
CA CYS A 301 14.56 -3.81 -17.75
C CYS A 301 15.51 -2.96 -16.91
N GLU A 302 15.00 -2.42 -15.81
CA GLU A 302 15.79 -1.64 -14.86
C GLU A 302 16.58 -2.61 -13.94
N LYS A 303 17.91 -2.65 -14.07
CA LYS A 303 18.78 -3.58 -13.32
C LYS A 303 18.62 -3.46 -11.79
N ALA A 304 18.43 -2.24 -11.28
CA ALA A 304 18.22 -2.01 -9.85
C ALA A 304 16.90 -2.63 -9.37
N ALA A 305 15.83 -2.53 -10.18
CA ALA A 305 14.54 -3.14 -9.87
C ALA A 305 14.60 -4.68 -9.94
N LEU A 306 15.37 -5.25 -10.88
CA LEU A 306 15.57 -6.70 -10.94
C LEU A 306 16.28 -7.23 -9.69
N LYS A 307 17.37 -6.57 -9.29
CA LYS A 307 18.11 -6.95 -8.07
C LYS A 307 17.22 -6.91 -6.84
N GLU A 308 16.39 -5.87 -6.73
CA GLU A 308 15.46 -5.74 -5.61
C GLU A 308 14.36 -6.82 -5.68
N ASN A 309 13.80 -7.09 -6.86
CA ASN A 309 12.79 -8.13 -7.04
C ASN A 309 13.31 -9.51 -6.59
N SER A 310 14.54 -9.88 -6.98
CA SER A 310 15.17 -11.14 -6.53
C SER A 310 15.36 -11.17 -5.01
N SER A 311 15.72 -10.04 -4.39
CA SER A 311 15.79 -9.91 -2.91
C SER A 311 14.43 -10.09 -2.26
N LEU A 312 13.37 -9.53 -2.85
CA LEU A 312 12.00 -9.62 -2.35
C LEU A 312 11.43 -11.04 -2.48
N GLU A 313 11.70 -11.73 -3.58
CA GLU A 313 11.29 -13.13 -3.79
C GLU A 313 11.85 -14.04 -2.70
N HIS A 314 13.10 -13.85 -2.30
CA HIS A 314 13.71 -14.59 -1.19
C HIS A 314 13.04 -14.30 0.16
N ARG A 315 12.54 -13.09 0.37
CA ARG A 315 11.78 -12.72 1.58
C ARG A 315 10.35 -13.29 1.57
N SER A 316 9.67 -13.31 0.42
CA SER A 316 8.28 -13.74 0.31
C SER A 316 8.05 -15.21 0.69
N ILE A 317 9.02 -16.07 0.40
CA ILE A 317 8.94 -17.51 0.70
C ILE A 317 8.89 -17.78 2.21
N VAL A 318 9.36 -16.84 3.02
CA VAL A 318 9.38 -16.97 4.49
C VAL A 318 8.07 -16.51 5.13
N SER A 319 7.35 -15.56 4.53
CA SER A 319 6.17 -14.91 5.14
C SER A 319 4.85 -15.66 4.92
N LEU A 320 4.74 -16.51 3.92
CA LEU A 320 3.50 -17.25 3.62
C LEU A 320 3.34 -18.58 4.36
N LYS A 321 4.31 -19.02 5.15
CA LYS A 321 4.05 -20.05 6.17
C LYS A 321 3.33 -19.38 7.33
N LEU A 322 2.04 -19.28 7.14
CA LEU A 322 1.04 -18.69 8.02
C LEU A 322 1.24 -19.08 9.48
N ALA A 323 0.94 -18.12 10.39
CA ALA A 323 0.75 -18.38 11.80
C ALA A 323 -0.06 -19.68 11.97
N GLY A 324 0.55 -20.66 12.58
CA GLY A 324 -0.11 -21.90 12.98
C GLY A 324 -0.78 -21.71 14.33
N THR A 325 -1.49 -22.71 14.79
CA THR A 325 -2.18 -22.74 16.10
C THR A 325 -1.24 -22.55 17.30
N ASN A 326 0.07 -22.40 17.10
CA ASN A 326 1.10 -22.32 18.15
C ASN A 326 1.89 -21.01 18.12
N ASP A 327 1.42 -19.97 17.44
CA ASP A 327 2.12 -18.69 17.40
C ASP A 327 1.66 -17.76 18.55
N ILE A 328 2.62 -17.06 19.15
CA ILE A 328 2.42 -16.08 20.22
C ILE A 328 2.82 -14.71 19.66
N PHE A 329 1.94 -13.76 19.77
CA PHE A 329 2.18 -12.36 19.41
C PHE A 329 2.38 -11.53 20.68
N PHE A 330 3.39 -10.67 20.72
CA PHE A 330 3.65 -9.75 21.83
C PHE A 330 3.87 -8.34 21.32
N VAL A 331 3.31 -7.37 22.06
CA VAL A 331 3.60 -5.93 21.87
C VAL A 331 3.34 -5.12 23.14
N ASN A 332 4.16 -4.09 23.39
CA ASN A 332 3.81 -3.00 24.27
C ASN A 332 2.86 -2.07 23.53
N VAL A 333 1.58 -2.06 23.93
CA VAL A 333 0.49 -1.41 23.16
C VAL A 333 0.26 0.06 23.55
N ARG A 334 0.84 0.53 24.66
CA ARG A 334 0.71 1.91 25.17
C ARG A 334 -0.72 2.46 25.12
N SER A 335 -1.63 1.82 25.81
CA SER A 335 -3.09 2.01 25.81
C SER A 335 -3.83 1.09 24.83
N LEU A 336 -4.44 0.06 25.42
CA LEU A 336 -5.27 -0.86 24.64
C LEU A 336 -6.52 -0.17 24.08
N ASP A 337 -7.10 0.77 24.83
CA ASP A 337 -8.26 1.54 24.40
C ASP A 337 -7.97 2.35 23.12
N CYS A 338 -6.78 2.97 23.05
CA CYS A 338 -6.39 3.76 21.88
C CYS A 338 -6.05 2.92 20.64
N HIS A 339 -5.51 1.70 20.84
CA HIS A 339 -4.91 0.89 19.76
C HIS A 339 -5.59 -0.45 19.54
N PHE A 340 -6.78 -0.66 20.12
CA PHE A 340 -7.49 -1.93 19.95
C PHE A 340 -7.91 -2.19 18.48
N GLU A 341 -8.37 -1.16 17.79
CA GLU A 341 -8.72 -1.26 16.36
C GLU A 341 -7.49 -1.52 15.49
N ASP A 342 -6.35 -0.89 15.79
CA ASP A 342 -5.08 -1.16 15.11
C ASP A 342 -4.66 -2.63 15.31
N LEU A 343 -4.78 -3.12 16.55
CA LEU A 343 -4.47 -4.51 16.91
C LEU A 343 -5.42 -5.49 16.20
N LEU A 344 -6.72 -5.15 16.10
CA LEU A 344 -7.69 -5.93 15.33
C LEU A 344 -7.39 -5.94 13.83
N CYS A 345 -6.69 -4.93 13.29
CA CYS A 345 -6.25 -4.90 11.90
C CYS A 345 -4.91 -5.60 11.67
N ASP A 346 -4.15 -5.89 12.73
CA ASP A 346 -2.86 -6.55 12.64
C ASP A 346 -3.01 -8.04 12.27
N LEU A 347 -2.47 -8.41 11.10
CA LEU A 347 -2.63 -9.75 10.54
C LEU A 347 -1.92 -10.82 11.39
N GLU A 348 -0.77 -10.50 11.99
CA GLU A 348 -0.04 -11.43 12.83
C GLU A 348 -0.76 -11.65 14.16
N ALA A 349 -1.28 -10.59 14.77
CA ALA A 349 -2.12 -10.70 15.96
C ALA A 349 -3.39 -11.53 15.70
N LYS A 350 -4.07 -11.30 14.55
CA LYS A 350 -5.29 -12.07 14.18
C LYS A 350 -5.05 -13.56 14.11
N LYS A 351 -3.91 -13.97 13.58
CA LYS A 351 -3.57 -15.38 13.31
C LYS A 351 -2.97 -16.08 14.52
N SER A 352 -2.39 -15.33 15.45
CA SER A 352 -1.74 -15.90 16.64
C SER A 352 -2.76 -16.50 17.59
N SER A 353 -2.43 -17.65 18.15
CA SER A 353 -3.25 -18.33 19.15
C SER A 353 -3.27 -17.62 20.50
N CYS A 354 -2.18 -16.93 20.81
CA CYS A 354 -2.01 -16.15 22.02
C CYS A 354 -1.48 -14.75 21.68
N ILE A 355 -2.08 -13.72 22.28
CA ILE A 355 -1.65 -12.32 22.12
C ILE A 355 -1.33 -11.79 23.51
N CYS A 356 -0.07 -11.43 23.74
CA CYS A 356 0.46 -10.90 24.98
C CYS A 356 0.68 -9.40 24.85
N LEU A 357 0.06 -8.62 25.72
CA LEU A 357 0.08 -7.16 25.69
C LEU A 357 0.58 -6.60 27.00
N VAL A 358 1.41 -5.57 26.94
CA VAL A 358 1.83 -4.79 28.12
C VAL A 358 1.53 -3.31 27.91
N GLU A 359 1.55 -2.52 28.98
CA GLU A 359 1.08 -1.13 29.01
C GLU A 359 -0.35 -0.98 28.46
N THR A 360 -1.26 -1.85 28.90
CA THR A 360 -2.65 -1.83 28.43
C THR A 360 -3.43 -0.61 28.92
N TRP A 361 -3.00 0.00 30.02
CA TRP A 361 -3.60 1.18 30.67
C TRP A 361 -5.06 0.98 31.11
N ILE A 362 -5.47 -0.28 31.28
CA ILE A 362 -6.81 -0.61 31.80
C ILE A 362 -6.75 -0.50 33.31
N GLU A 363 -7.66 0.26 33.91
CA GLU A 363 -7.82 0.33 35.37
C GLU A 363 -8.67 -0.85 35.87
N GLU A 364 -8.33 -1.43 37.00
CA GLU A 364 -9.04 -2.60 37.57
C GLU A 364 -10.50 -2.26 37.95
N SER A 365 -10.80 -0.97 38.18
CA SER A 365 -12.14 -0.44 38.44
C SER A 365 -13.02 -0.31 37.19
N GLN A 366 -12.42 -0.36 36.00
CA GLN A 366 -13.14 -0.28 34.74
C GLN A 366 -13.59 -1.67 34.32
N ASN A 367 -14.90 -1.95 34.37
CA ASN A 367 -15.52 -3.14 33.77
C ASN A 367 -15.47 -3.07 32.24
N VAL A 368 -14.30 -2.83 31.66
CA VAL A 368 -14.10 -2.78 30.20
C VAL A 368 -13.77 -4.18 29.73
N SER A 369 -14.65 -4.80 28.99
CA SER A 369 -14.36 -6.06 28.31
C SER A 369 -14.00 -5.75 26.86
N PHE A 370 -12.74 -5.95 26.50
CA PHE A 370 -12.34 -5.98 25.09
C PHE A 370 -12.78 -7.30 24.48
N SER A 371 -13.68 -7.22 23.51
CA SER A 371 -14.22 -8.42 22.83
C SER A 371 -13.45 -8.68 21.53
N TRP A 372 -12.78 -9.82 21.48
CA TRP A 372 -12.18 -10.34 20.25
C TRP A 372 -12.83 -11.67 19.90
N PRO A 373 -13.51 -11.78 18.73
CA PRO A 373 -14.20 -13.02 18.36
C PRO A 373 -13.27 -14.24 18.40
N GLY A 374 -13.68 -15.28 19.15
CA GLY A 374 -12.91 -16.52 19.28
C GLY A 374 -11.70 -16.46 20.22
N LYS A 375 -11.59 -15.42 21.05
CA LYS A 375 -10.52 -15.31 22.06
C LYS A 375 -11.08 -14.98 23.44
N ASN A 376 -10.51 -15.62 24.47
CA ASN A 376 -10.72 -15.27 25.87
C ASN A 376 -9.78 -14.15 26.26
N PHE A 377 -10.23 -13.23 27.10
CA PHE A 377 -9.48 -12.07 27.56
C PHE A 377 -9.14 -12.18 29.05
N TYR A 378 -7.88 -12.08 29.37
CA TYR A 378 -7.35 -12.06 30.73
C TYR A 378 -6.55 -10.79 30.95
N HIS A 379 -6.67 -10.12 32.08
CA HIS A 379 -5.89 -8.94 32.37
C HIS A 379 -5.45 -8.84 33.82
N CYS A 380 -4.34 -8.13 34.04
CA CYS A 380 -3.74 -7.81 35.32
C CYS A 380 -3.25 -6.36 35.26
N SER A 381 -3.78 -5.51 36.14
CA SER A 381 -3.42 -4.09 36.14
C SER A 381 -3.50 -3.52 37.56
N LYS A 382 -2.60 -2.59 37.88
CA LYS A 382 -2.70 -1.73 39.06
C LYS A 382 -2.02 -0.40 38.75
N GLY A 383 -2.76 0.69 38.94
CA GLY A 383 -2.28 2.04 38.62
C GLY A 383 -2.38 2.43 37.15
N ARG A 384 -2.32 3.73 36.89
CA ARG A 384 -2.42 4.32 35.55
C ARG A 384 -1.13 4.15 34.76
N GLY A 385 -1.25 3.86 33.46
CA GLY A 385 -0.09 3.74 32.55
C GLY A 385 0.62 2.38 32.58
N ASN A 386 0.02 1.38 33.22
CA ASN A 386 0.56 0.03 33.39
C ASN A 386 -0.42 -1.01 32.81
N GLY A 387 -0.19 -2.27 33.07
CA GLY A 387 -1.11 -3.37 32.79
C GLY A 387 -0.54 -4.41 31.83
N CYS A 388 -0.88 -5.68 32.12
CA CYS A 388 -0.63 -6.82 31.25
C CYS A 388 -1.96 -7.43 30.83
N ALA A 389 -2.08 -7.88 29.57
CA ALA A 389 -3.24 -8.63 29.12
C ALA A 389 -2.84 -9.76 28.18
N ILE A 390 -3.65 -10.81 28.18
CA ILE A 390 -3.51 -11.96 27.29
C ILE A 390 -4.86 -12.21 26.61
N PHE A 391 -4.86 -12.28 25.28
CA PHE A 391 -5.93 -12.87 24.52
C PHE A 391 -5.51 -14.28 24.10
N GLU A 392 -6.29 -15.27 24.46
CA GLU A 392 -6.07 -16.68 24.14
C GLU A 392 -7.19 -17.21 23.26
N SER A 393 -6.86 -18.01 22.25
CA SER A 393 -7.88 -18.65 21.40
C SER A 393 -8.77 -19.59 22.21
N SER A 394 -10.10 -19.41 22.11
CA SER A 394 -11.10 -20.18 22.87
C SER A 394 -11.12 -21.69 22.56
N ASN A 395 -10.47 -22.10 21.46
CA ASN A 395 -10.31 -23.52 21.09
C ASN A 395 -9.23 -24.24 21.92
N LEU A 396 -8.40 -23.49 22.67
CA LEU A 396 -7.50 -24.07 23.63
C LEU A 396 -8.32 -24.33 24.89
N THR A 397 -8.83 -25.54 25.07
CA THR A 397 -9.58 -25.96 26.27
C THR A 397 -8.63 -26.06 27.46
N ASN A 398 -8.24 -24.93 28.01
CA ASN A 398 -7.31 -24.86 29.12
C ASN A 398 -8.06 -24.56 30.42
N ASN A 399 -8.19 -25.58 31.29
CA ASN A 399 -8.64 -25.43 32.67
C ASN A 399 -7.51 -24.96 33.60
N HIS A 400 -6.44 -24.34 33.06
CA HIS A 400 -5.33 -23.88 33.86
C HIS A 400 -5.61 -22.50 34.47
N PRO A 401 -5.24 -22.25 35.72
CA PRO A 401 -5.50 -20.99 36.38
C PRO A 401 -4.70 -19.86 35.75
N PHE A 402 -5.34 -18.70 35.58
CA PHE A 402 -4.67 -17.45 35.27
C PHE A 402 -4.07 -16.89 36.58
N LEU A 403 -2.74 -16.86 36.66
CA LEU A 403 -2.03 -16.29 37.80
C LEU A 403 -1.73 -14.82 37.53
N LYS A 404 -1.93 -13.96 38.52
CA LYS A 404 -1.67 -12.53 38.40
C LYS A 404 -1.02 -11.96 39.66
N PHE A 405 -0.05 -11.07 39.46
CA PHE A 405 0.56 -10.24 40.48
C PHE A 405 0.66 -8.79 39.98
N ALA A 406 0.19 -7.82 40.74
CA ALA A 406 0.19 -6.42 40.36
C ALA A 406 0.52 -5.50 41.51
N THR A 407 1.55 -4.67 41.32
CA THR A 407 1.84 -3.46 42.11
C THR A 407 1.87 -2.25 41.16
N ASP A 408 2.05 -1.04 41.68
CA ASP A 408 2.19 0.16 40.86
C ASP A 408 3.43 0.15 39.96
N LYS A 409 4.37 -0.77 40.16
CA LYS A 409 5.66 -0.83 39.47
C LYS A 409 5.93 -2.15 38.75
N ILE A 410 5.30 -3.22 39.17
CA ILE A 410 5.53 -4.57 38.68
C ILE A 410 4.18 -5.21 38.38
N GLN A 411 3.98 -5.69 37.16
CA GLN A 411 2.82 -6.49 36.79
C GLN A 411 3.29 -7.74 36.08
N ILE A 412 2.87 -8.87 36.60
CA ILE A 412 3.22 -10.18 36.06
C ILE A 412 1.93 -10.99 36.00
N CYS A 413 1.67 -11.60 34.86
CA CYS A 413 0.62 -12.59 34.75
C CYS A 413 1.14 -13.84 34.04
N SER A 414 0.52 -14.97 34.33
CA SER A 414 0.94 -16.24 33.77
C SER A 414 -0.24 -17.07 33.34
N LEU A 415 -0.12 -17.65 32.15
CA LEU A 415 -1.13 -18.52 31.56
C LEU A 415 -0.45 -19.64 30.79
N ARG A 416 -0.95 -20.87 30.95
CA ARG A 416 -0.48 -22.00 30.16
C ARG A 416 -1.17 -21.97 28.79
N ILE A 417 -0.39 -21.86 27.73
CA ILE A 417 -0.89 -21.70 26.36
C ILE A 417 -0.55 -22.89 25.45
N HIS A 418 0.29 -23.79 25.93
CA HIS A 418 0.81 -24.93 25.17
C HIS A 418 1.11 -26.10 26.12
N PRO A 419 1.01 -27.37 25.70
CA PRO A 419 1.34 -28.52 26.55
C PRO A 419 2.71 -28.47 27.22
N ILE A 420 3.69 -27.83 26.56
CA ILE A 420 5.07 -27.72 27.05
C ILE A 420 5.36 -26.33 27.66
N PHE A 421 4.65 -25.28 27.24
CA PHE A 421 5.01 -23.91 27.62
C PHE A 421 3.91 -23.19 28.41
N GLN A 422 4.34 -22.53 29.48
CA GLN A 422 3.56 -21.54 30.21
C GLN A 422 4.16 -20.15 30.01
N VAL A 423 3.38 -19.21 29.48
CA VAL A 423 3.79 -17.82 29.34
C VAL A 423 3.80 -17.15 30.70
N ILE A 424 4.87 -16.44 31.00
CA ILE A 424 5.01 -15.50 32.11
C ILE A 424 5.21 -14.13 31.47
N LEU A 425 4.15 -13.34 31.43
CA LEU A 425 4.14 -11.99 30.83
C LEU A 425 4.51 -10.98 31.91
N VAL A 426 5.53 -10.17 31.63
CA VAL A 426 6.15 -9.25 32.60
C VAL A 426 6.09 -7.82 32.09
N TYR A 427 5.65 -6.91 32.95
CA TYR A 427 5.87 -5.48 32.80
C TYR A 427 6.47 -4.92 34.08
N ILE A 428 7.57 -4.18 33.96
CA ILE A 428 8.18 -3.48 35.08
C ILE A 428 8.46 -2.02 34.74
N SER A 429 8.23 -1.13 35.72
CA SER A 429 8.57 0.29 35.55
C SER A 429 10.07 0.51 35.80
N LYS A 430 10.63 1.60 35.22
CA LYS A 430 12.06 1.97 35.35
C LYS A 430 12.60 2.10 36.79
N LYS A 431 11.72 2.24 37.77
CA LYS A 431 12.07 2.45 39.18
C LYS A 431 11.56 1.32 40.08
N CYS A 432 11.47 0.08 39.58
CA CYS A 432 11.08 -1.08 40.37
C CYS A 432 12.28 -1.69 41.10
N ASP A 433 12.01 -2.49 42.16
CA ASP A 433 13.03 -3.35 42.78
C ASP A 433 13.19 -4.63 41.94
N LEU A 434 14.35 -4.78 41.30
CA LEU A 434 14.65 -5.93 40.44
C LEU A 434 14.80 -7.24 41.23
N ASN A 435 15.11 -7.20 42.55
CA ASN A 435 15.14 -8.41 43.39
C ASN A 435 13.71 -8.90 43.66
N GLU A 436 12.75 -7.99 43.86
CA GLU A 436 11.34 -8.35 43.98
C GLU A 436 10.83 -9.04 42.69
N VAL A 437 11.20 -8.51 41.50
CA VAL A 437 10.87 -9.14 40.20
C VAL A 437 11.44 -10.57 40.12
N VAL A 438 12.69 -10.77 40.52
CA VAL A 438 13.33 -12.11 40.54
C VAL A 438 12.58 -13.05 41.47
N ASN A 439 12.22 -12.61 42.66
CA ASN A 439 11.51 -13.45 43.64
C ASN A 439 10.14 -13.91 43.11
N ILE A 440 9.39 -13.01 42.47
CA ILE A 440 8.07 -13.34 41.88
C ILE A 440 8.23 -14.33 40.72
N ILE A 441 9.19 -14.08 39.82
CA ILE A 441 9.46 -15.00 38.70
C ILE A 441 9.91 -16.37 39.22
N MET A 442 10.75 -16.40 40.22
CA MET A 442 11.22 -17.62 40.85
C MET A 442 10.06 -18.41 41.48
N ASP A 443 9.18 -17.74 42.23
CA ASP A 443 8.01 -18.39 42.83
C ASP A 443 7.10 -19.01 41.74
N ILE A 444 6.85 -18.31 40.65
CA ILE A 444 6.05 -18.84 39.53
C ILE A 444 6.78 -20.02 38.86
N THR A 445 8.09 -19.91 38.60
CA THR A 445 8.84 -20.96 37.88
C THR A 445 9.04 -22.23 38.72
N ASP A 446 9.22 -22.10 40.02
CA ASP A 446 9.42 -23.23 40.94
C ASP A 446 8.10 -24.00 41.21
N ASN A 447 6.94 -23.35 40.97
CA ASN A 447 5.61 -23.97 41.11
C ASN A 447 4.99 -24.44 39.76
N LEU A 448 5.77 -24.49 38.66
CA LEU A 448 5.29 -25.06 37.42
C LEU A 448 5.06 -26.57 37.50
N GLU A 449 4.08 -27.05 36.76
CA GLU A 449 3.84 -28.50 36.63
C GLU A 449 5.04 -29.21 36.01
N GLN A 450 5.26 -30.47 36.40
CA GLN A 450 6.37 -31.27 35.88
C GLN A 450 6.32 -31.37 34.34
N GLY A 451 7.42 -31.05 33.69
CA GLY A 451 7.54 -31.05 32.21
C GLY A 451 7.13 -29.75 31.54
N VAL A 452 6.55 -28.79 32.25
CA VAL A 452 6.21 -27.47 31.73
C VAL A 452 7.41 -26.54 31.80
N GLN A 453 7.65 -25.82 30.70
CA GLN A 453 8.77 -24.87 30.58
C GLN A 453 8.26 -23.43 30.64
N PRO A 454 8.90 -22.55 31.40
CA PRO A 454 8.55 -21.13 31.39
C PRO A 454 9.01 -20.45 30.09
N LEU A 455 8.11 -19.67 29.49
CA LEU A 455 8.38 -18.73 28.43
C LEU A 455 8.16 -17.32 28.99
N ILE A 456 9.24 -16.64 29.34
CA ILE A 456 9.19 -15.33 30.01
C ILE A 456 9.31 -14.26 28.98
N LEU A 457 8.30 -13.41 28.87
CA LEU A 457 8.12 -12.44 27.80
C LEU A 457 7.64 -11.11 28.38
N GLY A 458 8.15 -9.97 27.92
CA GLY A 458 7.65 -8.69 28.45
C GLY A 458 8.54 -7.50 28.24
N ASP A 459 8.05 -6.33 28.66
CA ASP A 459 8.82 -5.08 28.72
C ASP A 459 9.47 -4.94 30.10
N PHE A 460 10.77 -5.05 30.09
CA PHE A 460 11.61 -4.95 31.29
C PHE A 460 12.13 -3.53 31.55
N ASN A 461 11.90 -2.59 30.65
CA ASN A 461 12.30 -1.18 30.76
C ASN A 461 13.81 -0.94 31.03
N PHE A 462 14.65 -1.96 30.88
CA PHE A 462 16.13 -1.88 30.87
C PHE A 462 16.66 -2.64 29.64
N ASN A 463 17.89 -2.29 29.22
CA ASN A 463 18.48 -2.94 28.06
C ASN A 463 18.87 -4.39 28.38
N ALA A 464 18.59 -5.33 27.50
CA ALA A 464 18.93 -6.75 27.68
C ALA A 464 20.42 -7.02 27.92
N THR A 465 21.29 -6.09 27.54
CA THR A 465 22.75 -6.15 27.79
C THR A 465 23.17 -5.64 29.15
N GLU A 466 22.26 -5.05 29.93
CA GLU A 466 22.58 -4.55 31.28
C GLU A 466 22.79 -5.69 32.26
N CYS A 467 23.84 -5.57 33.07
CA CYS A 467 24.13 -6.53 34.13
C CYS A 467 23.41 -6.13 35.43
N ASN A 468 22.26 -6.74 35.69
CA ASN A 468 21.44 -6.47 36.89
C ASN A 468 20.96 -7.77 37.57
N ALA A 469 20.14 -7.68 38.61
CA ALA A 469 19.65 -8.84 39.34
C ALA A 469 18.87 -9.83 38.44
N VAL A 470 18.02 -9.31 37.54
CA VAL A 470 17.19 -10.14 36.65
C VAL A 470 18.05 -10.88 35.63
N THR A 471 18.98 -10.18 34.95
CA THR A 471 19.86 -10.82 33.95
C THR A 471 20.82 -11.82 34.59
N LYS A 472 21.31 -11.56 35.81
CA LYS A 472 22.12 -12.52 36.58
C LYS A 472 21.34 -13.76 36.97
N TYR A 473 20.09 -13.60 37.41
CA TYR A 473 19.21 -14.71 37.75
C TYR A 473 18.97 -15.62 36.53
N PHE A 474 18.60 -15.02 35.41
CA PHE A 474 18.34 -15.78 34.18
C PHE A 474 19.61 -16.53 33.71
N ALA A 475 20.77 -15.90 33.73
CA ALA A 475 22.02 -16.54 33.37
C ALA A 475 22.36 -17.71 34.31
N GLY A 476 22.18 -17.52 35.64
CA GLY A 476 22.42 -18.55 36.64
C GLY A 476 21.46 -19.76 36.54
N LYS A 477 20.26 -19.56 36.05
CA LYS A 477 19.24 -20.61 35.81
C LYS A 477 19.25 -21.14 34.36
N GLN A 478 20.27 -20.86 33.59
CA GLN A 478 20.44 -21.29 32.18
C GLN A 478 19.33 -20.82 31.20
N PHE A 479 18.73 -19.67 31.48
CA PHE A 479 17.83 -19.02 30.50
C PHE A 479 18.63 -18.28 29.44
N VAL A 480 18.13 -18.31 28.22
CA VAL A 480 18.68 -17.63 27.05
C VAL A 480 17.75 -16.54 26.61
N GLN A 481 18.29 -15.34 26.38
CA GLN A 481 17.57 -14.22 25.74
C GLN A 481 17.50 -14.46 24.24
N LEU A 482 16.29 -14.44 23.67
CA LEU A 482 16.04 -14.69 22.24
C LEU A 482 15.91 -13.41 21.40
N VAL A 483 15.69 -12.26 22.02
CA VAL A 483 15.56 -10.98 21.29
C VAL A 483 16.94 -10.36 21.11
N HIS A 484 17.36 -10.23 19.86
CA HIS A 484 18.69 -9.70 19.49
C HIS A 484 18.64 -8.40 18.70
N GLN A 485 17.44 -7.95 18.34
CA GLN A 485 17.21 -6.71 17.59
C GLN A 485 16.58 -5.65 18.50
N PRO A 486 16.83 -4.35 18.25
CA PRO A 486 16.17 -3.28 18.99
C PRO A 486 14.66 -3.42 18.97
N THR A 487 14.04 -3.28 20.14
CA THR A 487 12.58 -3.35 20.32
C THR A 487 11.94 -2.00 20.59
N HIS A 488 12.74 -0.96 20.85
CA HIS A 488 12.26 0.39 21.08
C HIS A 488 12.87 1.37 20.08
N ILE A 489 12.11 2.41 19.70
CA ILE A 489 12.53 3.41 18.68
C ILE A 489 13.87 4.09 19.02
N GLU A 490 14.28 4.12 20.28
CA GLU A 490 15.58 4.62 20.73
C GLU A 490 16.74 3.64 20.50
N GLY A 491 16.50 2.50 19.85
CA GLY A 491 17.53 1.51 19.53
C GLY A 491 17.90 0.58 20.69
N ARG A 492 17.08 0.54 21.76
CA ARG A 492 17.29 -0.34 22.93
C ARG A 492 16.50 -1.63 22.79
N ILE A 493 17.01 -2.72 23.39
CA ILE A 493 16.30 -3.98 23.56
C ILE A 493 15.72 -3.97 24.97
N ILE A 494 14.48 -3.51 25.13
CA ILE A 494 13.79 -3.42 26.43
C ILE A 494 12.63 -4.42 26.53
N ASP A 495 12.14 -4.91 25.41
CA ASP A 495 11.23 -6.05 25.37
C ASP A 495 12.06 -7.33 25.25
N HIS A 496 11.95 -8.21 26.23
CA HIS A 496 12.79 -9.41 26.35
C HIS A 496 11.95 -10.67 26.17
N CYS A 497 12.62 -11.75 25.75
CA CYS A 497 12.07 -13.09 25.71
C CYS A 497 13.12 -14.09 26.22
N TYR A 498 12.84 -14.74 27.34
CA TYR A 498 13.73 -15.74 27.95
C TYR A 498 13.09 -17.12 27.92
N VAL A 499 13.89 -18.11 27.53
CA VAL A 499 13.56 -19.54 27.61
C VAL A 499 14.73 -20.32 28.13
N HIS A 500 14.47 -21.48 28.73
CA HIS A 500 15.56 -22.36 29.20
C HIS A 500 16.38 -22.88 28.01
N TYR A 501 17.69 -23.00 28.17
CA TYR A 501 18.61 -23.41 27.09
C TYR A 501 18.19 -24.71 26.38
N ASN A 502 17.66 -25.68 27.12
CA ASN A 502 17.26 -27.00 26.58
C ASN A 502 16.12 -26.93 25.57
N VAL A 503 15.32 -25.87 25.59
CA VAL A 503 14.12 -25.72 24.70
C VAL A 503 14.25 -24.56 23.73
N LYS A 504 15.40 -23.88 23.67
CA LYS A 504 15.60 -22.70 22.81
C LYS A 504 15.37 -22.99 21.33
N GLU A 505 15.73 -24.19 20.86
CA GLU A 505 15.56 -24.59 19.46
C GLU A 505 14.10 -24.84 19.07
N LEU A 506 13.20 -24.97 20.05
CA LEU A 506 11.76 -25.11 19.82
C LEU A 506 11.08 -23.77 19.55
N ILE A 507 11.76 -22.66 19.79
CA ILE A 507 11.19 -21.32 19.60
C ILE A 507 11.89 -20.61 18.44
N ASP A 508 11.11 -20.19 17.43
CA ASP A 508 11.53 -19.24 16.42
C ASP A 508 10.95 -17.87 16.77
N LEU A 509 11.81 -16.86 17.00
CA LEU A 509 11.40 -15.52 17.39
C LEU A 509 11.77 -14.52 16.28
N ARG A 510 10.84 -13.65 15.93
CA ARG A 510 11.04 -12.53 15.02
C ARG A 510 10.65 -11.22 15.66
N THR A 511 11.48 -10.22 15.47
CA THR A 511 11.17 -8.83 15.82
C THR A 511 10.59 -8.14 14.59
N LEU A 512 9.38 -7.63 14.70
CA LEU A 512 8.62 -7.01 13.61
C LEU A 512 8.35 -5.54 13.94
N PHE A 513 8.32 -4.69 12.93
CA PHE A 513 7.93 -3.29 13.11
C PHE A 513 6.47 -3.17 13.56
N CYS A 514 6.21 -2.17 14.43
CA CYS A 514 4.87 -1.76 14.82
C CYS A 514 4.64 -0.31 14.40
N TYR A 515 3.50 -0.02 13.75
CA TYR A 515 3.18 1.33 13.27
C TYR A 515 2.35 2.14 14.26
N TYR A 516 1.75 1.50 15.26
CA TYR A 516 0.85 2.14 16.24
C TYR A 516 1.49 2.34 17.63
N THR A 517 2.72 1.92 17.85
CA THR A 517 3.48 2.15 19.10
C THR A 517 4.96 2.38 18.79
N ASP A 518 5.72 2.91 19.73
CA ASP A 518 7.18 3.08 19.65
C ASP A 518 7.97 1.80 20.01
N HIS A 519 7.27 0.70 20.29
CA HIS A 519 7.83 -0.62 20.48
C HIS A 519 7.68 -1.50 19.25
N ALA A 520 8.62 -2.41 19.04
CA ALA A 520 8.49 -3.48 18.04
C ALA A 520 7.55 -4.58 18.55
N ARG A 521 6.96 -5.33 17.61
CA ARG A 521 6.21 -6.55 17.89
C ARG A 521 7.16 -7.73 17.95
N LEU A 522 6.92 -8.67 18.83
CA LEU A 522 7.59 -9.96 18.81
C LEU A 522 6.60 -11.04 18.36
N LEU A 523 6.99 -11.83 17.38
CA LEU A 523 6.25 -13.01 16.94
C LEU A 523 7.07 -14.25 17.26
N LEU A 524 6.53 -15.08 18.13
CA LEU A 524 7.15 -16.33 18.56
C LEU A 524 6.39 -17.50 17.94
N ARG A 525 7.10 -18.42 17.35
CA ARG A 525 6.55 -19.68 16.84
C ARG A 525 7.11 -20.84 17.63
N ILE A 526 6.22 -21.65 18.21
CA ILE A 526 6.58 -22.91 18.83
C ILE A 526 6.61 -23.97 17.74
N LYS A 527 7.78 -24.57 17.51
CA LYS A 527 7.96 -25.66 16.56
C LYS A 527 7.32 -26.94 17.11
N SER A 528 6.52 -27.60 16.28
CA SER A 528 5.89 -28.89 16.59
C SER A 528 6.91 -30.01 16.63
#